data_4527ec9621820f684ae4d83104c19503
#
_entry.id   4527ec9621820f684ae4d83104c19503
#
_cell.length_a   1.000
_cell.length_b   1.000
_cell.length_c   1.000
_cell.angle_alpha   90.00
_cell.angle_beta   90.00
_cell.angle_gamma   90.00
#
_symmetry.space_group_name_H-M   'P 1'
#
loop_
_entity.id
_entity.type
_entity.pdbx_description
1 polymer ?
#
loop_
_entity_poly.entity_id
_entity_poly.type
_entity_poly.pdbx_seq_one_letter_code
_entity_poly.pdbx_strand_id
1 'polypeptide(L)'
;MNTNAGAKKADWWIELAKILGKNGFVTFSFDGLGDTNHLYRQGVNWDIAWRNALAFIGAGGRAHWDYLIFAHNEHQVEEAEALAKESGFERFMPKKTGRFFSTVKKEGKEEHQAVNKKGEKKQLLQKPKEQKYQNKATSQIIKLEEKHGSLEKYFDNVTIKCKVAAEKSMYLSAEGLILPCCWVAGSMYKWWQKPGENQVWELLQASGGKDVFDAKTHGVKAVLGNEYFTGRLVESWDKANTHLGKPIVCAQKCGEEFDAFKAQFD
;
A
#
# COMPACT_ATOMS: atom_id res chain seq x y z
N MET A 1 -1.61 6.32 -10.15
CA MET A 1 -1.28 4.89 -10.46
C MET A 1 0.04 4.55 -9.80
N ASN A 2 0.17 3.35 -9.18
CA ASN A 2 1.46 2.87 -8.64
C ASN A 2 2.00 1.75 -9.53
N THR A 3 3.31 1.78 -9.83
CA THR A 3 3.94 0.85 -10.78
C THR A 3 5.44 0.67 -10.52
N ASN A 4 6.01 -0.45 -10.97
CA ASN A 4 7.46 -0.64 -11.06
C ASN A 4 8.02 -0.29 -12.46
N ALA A 5 7.17 0.20 -13.37
CA ALA A 5 7.49 0.61 -14.75
C ALA A 5 8.18 -0.45 -15.64
N GLY A 6 8.33 -1.69 -15.18
CA GLY A 6 9.03 -2.75 -15.93
C GLY A 6 8.26 -3.30 -17.15
N ALA A 7 7.03 -2.85 -17.35
CA ALA A 7 6.17 -3.27 -18.47
C ALA A 7 5.87 -2.13 -19.43
N LYS A 8 5.41 -2.48 -20.62
CA LYS A 8 5.06 -1.56 -21.70
C LYS A 8 6.28 -0.87 -22.36
N LYS A 9 6.07 -0.34 -23.55
CA LYS A 9 7.06 0.47 -24.27
C LYS A 9 6.91 1.94 -23.94
N ALA A 10 7.92 2.73 -24.24
CA ALA A 10 7.94 4.18 -23.96
C ALA A 10 6.72 4.92 -24.53
N ASP A 11 6.26 4.59 -25.73
CA ASP A 11 5.10 5.22 -26.35
C ASP A 11 3.82 5.10 -25.52
N TRP A 12 3.63 3.96 -24.85
CA TRP A 12 2.50 3.76 -23.94
C TRP A 12 2.55 4.71 -22.73
N TRP A 13 3.76 4.98 -22.22
CA TRP A 13 3.96 5.90 -21.09
C TRP A 13 3.74 7.35 -21.51
N ILE A 14 4.16 7.72 -22.72
CA ILE A 14 3.88 9.02 -23.33
C ILE A 14 2.37 9.24 -23.47
N GLU A 15 1.64 8.24 -23.95
CA GLU A 15 0.19 8.32 -24.11
C GLU A 15 -0.52 8.39 -22.74
N LEU A 16 -0.06 7.60 -21.76
CA LEU A 16 -0.59 7.66 -20.41
C LEU A 16 -0.44 9.05 -19.79
N ALA A 17 0.68 9.75 -20.00
CA ALA A 17 0.91 11.10 -19.53
C ALA A 17 -0.14 12.08 -20.09
N LYS A 18 -0.43 11.99 -21.39
CA LYS A 18 -1.46 12.80 -22.06
C LYS A 18 -2.86 12.53 -21.48
N ILE A 19 -3.21 11.24 -21.27
CA ILE A 19 -4.51 10.85 -20.72
C ILE A 19 -4.70 11.36 -19.29
N LEU A 20 -3.68 11.22 -18.43
CA LEU A 20 -3.74 11.66 -17.03
C LEU A 20 -3.75 13.18 -16.89
N GLY A 21 -3.06 13.87 -17.77
CA GLY A 21 -2.97 15.34 -17.75
C GLY A 21 -2.55 15.89 -16.38
N LYS A 22 -3.06 17.08 -16.05
CA LYS A 22 -2.71 17.78 -14.79
C LYS A 22 -3.34 17.17 -13.54
N ASN A 23 -4.41 16.40 -13.69
CA ASN A 23 -5.19 15.86 -12.56
C ASN A 23 -4.70 14.49 -12.07
N GLY A 24 -3.89 13.81 -12.89
CA GLY A 24 -3.36 12.49 -12.54
C GLY A 24 -1.86 12.50 -12.29
N PHE A 25 -1.39 11.49 -11.57
CA PHE A 25 0.05 11.25 -11.39
C PHE A 25 0.34 9.75 -11.36
N VAL A 26 1.60 9.42 -11.60
CA VAL A 26 2.13 8.06 -11.49
C VAL A 26 3.18 8.02 -10.39
N THR A 27 3.03 7.07 -9.47
CA THR A 27 4.06 6.77 -8.48
C THR A 27 4.88 5.58 -8.97
N PHE A 28 6.13 5.84 -9.26
CA PHE A 28 7.13 4.84 -9.64
C PHE A 28 7.76 4.26 -8.37
N SER A 29 7.77 2.95 -8.27
CA SER A 29 8.33 2.23 -7.13
C SER A 29 9.68 1.65 -7.53
N PHE A 30 10.74 2.44 -7.34
CA PHE A 30 12.13 2.03 -7.52
C PHE A 30 12.80 1.97 -6.15
N ASP A 31 13.36 0.81 -5.81
CA ASP A 31 13.92 0.54 -4.48
C ASP A 31 15.43 0.28 -4.57
N GLY A 32 16.12 1.26 -5.10
CA GLY A 32 17.55 1.28 -5.39
C GLY A 32 17.82 1.94 -6.73
N LEU A 33 19.09 2.07 -7.10
CA LEU A 33 19.56 2.50 -8.41
C LEU A 33 19.81 1.28 -9.32
N GLY A 34 20.52 1.45 -10.43
CA GLY A 34 20.71 0.42 -11.43
C GLY A 34 21.32 -0.88 -10.91
N ASP A 35 22.21 -0.77 -9.92
CA ASP A 35 22.93 -1.88 -9.30
C ASP A 35 22.19 -2.57 -8.14
N THR A 36 21.20 -1.94 -7.54
CA THR A 36 20.51 -2.47 -6.34
C THR A 36 19.00 -2.67 -6.49
N ASN A 37 18.34 -1.95 -7.39
CA ASN A 37 16.89 -2.03 -7.57
C ASN A 37 16.40 -3.47 -7.80
N HIS A 38 17.13 -4.27 -8.56
CA HIS A 38 16.79 -5.66 -8.88
C HIS A 38 16.80 -6.60 -7.66
N LEU A 39 17.51 -6.24 -6.59
CA LEU A 39 17.58 -7.06 -5.37
C LEU A 39 16.20 -7.19 -4.70
N TYR A 40 15.40 -6.14 -4.73
CA TYR A 40 14.01 -6.19 -4.25
C TYR A 40 12.98 -6.27 -5.39
N ARG A 41 13.15 -5.48 -6.46
CA ARG A 41 12.27 -5.46 -7.64
C ARG A 41 12.68 -6.55 -8.63
N GLN A 42 12.60 -7.80 -8.21
CA GLN A 42 13.03 -8.95 -9.00
C GLN A 42 12.26 -9.05 -10.32
N GLY A 43 13.01 -9.32 -11.40
CA GLY A 43 12.44 -9.40 -12.75
C GLY A 43 12.15 -8.05 -13.42
N VAL A 44 12.48 -6.93 -12.77
CA VAL A 44 12.40 -5.59 -13.36
C VAL A 44 13.79 -5.21 -13.89
N ASN A 45 13.87 -4.93 -15.19
CA ASN A 45 15.07 -4.35 -15.80
C ASN A 45 15.07 -2.84 -15.49
N TRP A 46 16.14 -2.36 -14.84
CA TRP A 46 16.27 -0.96 -14.45
C TRP A 46 16.22 0.00 -15.64
N ASP A 47 16.99 -0.28 -16.70
CA ASP A 47 17.11 0.63 -17.84
C ASP A 47 15.76 0.81 -18.55
N ILE A 48 15.00 -0.29 -18.66
CA ILE A 48 13.64 -0.25 -19.22
C ILE A 48 12.72 0.57 -18.31
N ALA A 49 12.73 0.30 -17.03
CA ALA A 49 11.85 0.96 -16.06
C ALA A 49 12.17 2.46 -15.95
N TRP A 50 13.46 2.80 -15.89
CA TRP A 50 13.93 4.17 -15.85
C TRP A 50 13.57 4.95 -17.12
N ARG A 51 13.86 4.40 -18.30
CA ARG A 51 13.47 4.98 -19.59
C ARG A 51 11.97 5.22 -19.67
N ASN A 52 11.16 4.30 -19.18
CA ASN A 52 9.70 4.44 -19.16
C ASN A 52 9.24 5.59 -18.26
N ALA A 53 9.86 5.76 -17.10
CA ALA A 53 9.60 6.90 -16.22
C ALA A 53 9.99 8.23 -16.88
N LEU A 54 11.17 8.29 -17.49
CA LEU A 54 11.61 9.49 -18.21
C LEU A 54 10.71 9.82 -19.42
N ALA A 55 10.24 8.81 -20.15
CA ALA A 55 9.28 9.02 -21.25
C ALA A 55 7.95 9.61 -20.76
N PHE A 56 7.47 9.15 -19.59
CA PHE A 56 6.27 9.69 -18.95
C PHE A 56 6.47 11.16 -18.52
N ILE A 57 7.60 11.45 -17.86
CA ILE A 57 7.96 12.81 -17.40
C ILE A 57 8.15 13.74 -18.58
N GLY A 58 8.92 13.34 -19.61
CA GLY A 58 9.18 14.14 -20.80
C GLY A 58 7.93 14.48 -21.62
N ALA A 59 6.87 13.67 -21.47
CA ALA A 59 5.55 13.95 -22.07
C ALA A 59 4.66 14.85 -21.19
N GLY A 60 5.19 15.43 -20.09
CA GLY A 60 4.47 16.30 -19.16
C GLY A 60 3.70 15.54 -18.09
N GLY A 61 3.96 14.26 -17.88
CA GLY A 61 3.32 13.44 -16.84
C GLY A 61 3.87 13.78 -15.46
N ARG A 62 2.99 13.87 -14.47
CA ARG A 62 3.33 14.12 -13.07
C ARG A 62 3.82 12.82 -12.42
N ALA A 63 5.09 12.76 -12.07
CA ALA A 63 5.76 11.57 -11.54
C ALA A 63 6.17 11.74 -10.07
N HIS A 64 5.87 10.73 -9.26
CA HIS A 64 6.38 10.58 -7.92
C HIS A 64 7.27 9.34 -7.86
N TRP A 65 8.29 9.35 -7.01
CA TRP A 65 9.15 8.19 -6.78
C TRP A 65 9.03 7.73 -5.33
N ASP A 66 8.51 6.51 -5.12
CA ASP A 66 8.50 5.82 -3.83
C ASP A 66 9.73 4.91 -3.74
N TYR A 67 10.50 5.04 -2.67
CA TYR A 67 11.75 4.30 -2.45
C TYR A 67 11.69 3.58 -1.10
N LEU A 68 11.59 2.25 -1.10
CA LEU A 68 11.64 1.44 0.13
C LEU A 68 13.08 1.20 0.55
N ILE A 69 13.41 1.54 1.79
CA ILE A 69 14.78 1.46 2.30
C ILE A 69 15.04 0.10 2.95
N PHE A 70 16.14 -0.53 2.54
CA PHE A 70 16.70 -1.76 3.05
C PHE A 70 18.22 -1.57 3.26
N ALA A 71 18.90 -2.50 3.94
CA ALA A 71 20.36 -2.41 4.14
C ALA A 71 21.17 -2.34 2.81
N HIS A 72 20.65 -2.96 1.74
CA HIS A 72 21.37 -2.99 0.45
C HIS A 72 21.27 -1.70 -0.36
N ASN A 73 20.32 -0.80 -0.01
CA ASN A 73 20.11 0.44 -0.76
C ASN A 73 20.08 1.71 0.13
N GLU A 74 20.28 1.59 1.45
CA GLU A 74 20.23 2.74 2.37
C GLU A 74 21.30 3.80 2.05
N HIS A 75 22.46 3.37 1.51
CA HIS A 75 23.56 4.26 1.12
C HIS A 75 23.27 5.06 -0.16
N GLN A 76 22.23 4.70 -0.92
CA GLN A 76 21.86 5.36 -2.17
C GLN A 76 20.71 6.36 -2.02
N VAL A 77 20.15 6.54 -0.82
CA VAL A 77 18.95 7.38 -0.62
C VAL A 77 19.17 8.82 -1.09
N GLU A 78 20.29 9.42 -0.72
CA GLU A 78 20.64 10.80 -1.07
C GLU A 78 20.92 10.97 -2.58
N GLU A 79 21.62 9.99 -3.17
CA GLU A 79 21.86 9.96 -4.61
C GLU A 79 20.56 9.77 -5.41
N ALA A 80 19.68 8.88 -4.95
CA ALA A 80 18.37 8.66 -5.57
C ALA A 80 17.46 9.90 -5.48
N GLU A 81 17.53 10.65 -4.37
CA GLU A 81 16.79 11.91 -4.22
C GLU A 81 17.31 12.98 -5.19
N ALA A 82 18.63 13.12 -5.31
CA ALA A 82 19.25 14.04 -6.26
C ALA A 82 18.87 13.68 -7.71
N LEU A 83 18.98 12.39 -8.06
CA LEU A 83 18.59 11.88 -9.38
C LEU A 83 17.10 12.10 -9.68
N ALA A 84 16.23 11.91 -8.69
CA ALA A 84 14.79 12.16 -8.84
C ALA A 84 14.51 13.62 -9.19
N LYS A 85 15.16 14.55 -8.48
CA LYS A 85 15.04 15.99 -8.71
C LYS A 85 15.54 16.39 -10.10
N GLU A 86 16.71 15.92 -10.49
CA GLU A 86 17.31 16.19 -11.80
C GLU A 86 16.45 15.65 -12.94
N SER A 87 15.85 14.49 -12.74
CA SER A 87 15.02 13.81 -13.73
C SER A 87 13.59 14.35 -13.83
N GLY A 88 13.20 15.31 -12.99
CA GLY A 88 11.89 15.94 -13.04
C GLY A 88 10.76 15.22 -12.30
N PHE A 89 11.08 14.34 -11.34
CA PHE A 89 10.06 13.84 -10.42
C PHE A 89 9.57 14.98 -9.51
N GLU A 90 8.25 15.10 -9.36
CA GLU A 90 7.64 16.10 -8.46
C GLU A 90 7.88 15.79 -6.99
N ARG A 91 8.06 14.51 -6.66
CA ARG A 91 8.24 14.04 -5.30
C ARG A 91 9.11 12.80 -5.26
N PHE A 92 10.10 12.80 -4.37
CA PHE A 92 10.82 11.62 -3.92
C PHE A 92 10.39 11.29 -2.49
N MET A 93 10.09 10.01 -2.21
CA MET A 93 9.57 9.57 -0.91
C MET A 93 10.32 8.34 -0.41
N PRO A 94 11.35 8.55 0.43
CA PRO A 94 12.03 7.45 1.12
C PRO A 94 11.08 6.86 2.18
N LYS A 95 10.87 5.56 2.14
CA LYS A 95 9.93 4.85 3.01
C LYS A 95 10.64 3.83 3.88
N LYS A 96 10.49 3.95 5.19
CA LYS A 96 10.99 3.00 6.18
C LYS A 96 10.05 1.80 6.22
N THR A 97 10.47 0.67 5.66
CA THR A 97 9.60 -0.50 5.55
C THR A 97 9.28 -1.15 6.90
N GLY A 98 8.01 -1.53 7.11
CA GLY A 98 7.56 -2.29 8.28
C GLY A 98 7.78 -3.81 8.17
N ARG A 99 8.50 -4.32 7.15
CA ARG A 99 8.69 -5.77 6.94
C ARG A 99 9.55 -6.44 8.01
N PHE A 100 10.29 -5.65 8.75
CA PHE A 100 11.18 -6.11 9.82
C PHE A 100 10.49 -6.21 11.19
N PHE A 101 9.18 -6.35 11.18
CA PHE A 101 8.37 -6.65 12.35
C PHE A 101 7.63 -7.99 12.17
N SER A 102 7.68 -8.85 13.19
CA SER A 102 6.91 -10.09 13.24
C SER A 102 5.61 -9.87 14.00
N THR A 103 4.49 -9.89 13.30
CA THR A 103 3.16 -9.81 13.93
C THR A 103 2.83 -11.07 14.75
N VAL A 104 3.44 -12.21 14.43
CA VAL A 104 3.23 -13.49 15.15
C VAL A 104 4.01 -13.52 16.44
N LYS A 105 5.31 -13.17 16.40
CA LYS A 105 6.19 -13.13 17.57
C LYS A 105 6.17 -11.81 18.31
N LYS A 106 5.51 -10.79 17.74
CA LYS A 106 5.43 -9.42 18.27
C LYS A 106 6.80 -8.78 18.55
N GLU A 107 7.78 -9.08 17.70
CA GLU A 107 9.17 -8.64 17.84
C GLU A 107 9.74 -8.09 16.53
N GLY A 108 10.78 -7.29 16.64
CA GLY A 108 11.60 -6.88 15.49
C GLY A 108 12.34 -8.07 14.89
N LYS A 109 12.61 -7.99 13.59
CA LYS A 109 13.42 -8.95 12.85
C LYS A 109 14.56 -8.21 12.17
N GLU A 110 15.74 -8.84 12.11
CA GLU A 110 16.86 -8.31 11.34
C GLU A 110 16.75 -8.65 9.85
N GLU A 111 15.98 -9.70 9.53
CA GLU A 111 15.88 -10.25 8.18
C GLU A 111 14.41 -10.44 7.74
N HIS A 112 14.17 -10.29 6.45
CA HIS A 112 12.89 -10.59 5.83
C HIS A 112 13.08 -11.44 4.58
N GLN A 113 12.52 -12.66 4.60
CA GLN A 113 12.53 -13.55 3.45
C GLN A 113 11.50 -13.09 2.42
N ALA A 114 11.95 -12.52 1.31
CA ALA A 114 11.08 -12.23 0.17
C ALA A 114 10.61 -13.54 -0.48
N VAL A 115 9.35 -13.58 -0.88
CA VAL A 115 8.75 -14.70 -1.62
C VAL A 115 8.04 -14.17 -2.87
N ASN A 116 8.00 -14.97 -3.93
CA ASN A 116 7.22 -14.63 -5.11
C ASN A 116 5.72 -15.01 -4.92
N LYS A 117 4.89 -14.77 -5.95
CA LYS A 117 3.46 -15.10 -5.94
C LYS A 117 3.17 -16.60 -5.75
N LYS A 118 4.14 -17.47 -6.03
CA LYS A 118 4.04 -18.93 -5.84
C LYS A 118 4.50 -19.39 -4.46
N GLY A 119 4.96 -18.47 -3.59
CA GLY A 119 5.53 -18.77 -2.28
C GLY A 119 6.98 -19.24 -2.31
N GLU A 120 7.64 -19.23 -3.46
CA GLU A 120 9.05 -19.60 -3.57
C GLU A 120 9.93 -18.54 -2.91
N LYS A 121 10.88 -18.99 -2.08
CA LYS A 121 11.86 -18.11 -1.44
C LYS A 121 12.75 -17.44 -2.50
N LYS A 122 12.96 -16.15 -2.36
CA LYS A 122 13.80 -15.32 -3.23
C LYS A 122 14.91 -14.67 -2.41
N GLN A 123 15.07 -13.36 -2.52
CA GLN A 123 16.09 -12.61 -1.81
C GLN A 123 15.82 -12.57 -0.31
N LEU A 124 16.86 -12.77 0.49
CA LEU A 124 16.87 -12.45 1.91
C LEU A 124 17.22 -10.97 2.07
N LEU A 125 16.29 -10.19 2.58
CA LEU A 125 16.44 -8.75 2.78
C LEU A 125 16.89 -8.48 4.21
N GLN A 126 17.84 -7.55 4.37
CA GLN A 126 18.35 -7.12 5.67
C GLN A 126 17.75 -5.79 6.08
N LYS A 127 17.51 -5.62 7.37
CA LYS A 127 17.05 -4.37 7.97
C LYS A 127 18.11 -3.27 7.75
N PRO A 128 17.70 -2.02 7.46
CA PRO A 128 18.63 -0.90 7.41
C PRO A 128 19.49 -0.83 8.67
N LYS A 129 20.79 -0.60 8.51
CA LYS A 129 21.75 -0.45 9.61
C LYS A 129 21.61 0.92 10.27
N GLU A 130 21.40 1.96 9.45
CA GLU A 130 21.24 3.32 9.95
C GLU A 130 19.88 3.48 10.66
N GLN A 131 19.93 3.89 11.90
CA GLN A 131 18.74 4.05 12.75
C GLN A 131 17.70 5.02 12.17
N LYS A 132 18.18 6.08 11.47
CA LYS A 132 17.29 7.05 10.79
C LYS A 132 16.37 6.41 9.76
N TYR A 133 16.76 5.26 9.18
CA TYR A 133 16.00 4.53 8.16
C TYR A 133 15.19 3.35 8.71
N GLN A 134 15.25 3.10 10.02
CA GLN A 134 14.46 2.03 10.64
C GLN A 134 13.05 2.50 10.97
N ASN A 135 12.08 1.63 10.69
CA ASN A 135 10.67 1.91 10.98
C ASN A 135 10.39 1.80 12.49
N LYS A 136 9.82 2.84 13.08
CA LYS A 136 9.50 2.90 14.50
C LYS A 136 8.23 2.14 14.89
N ALA A 137 7.51 1.54 13.94
CA ALA A 137 6.26 0.85 14.21
C ALA A 137 6.40 -0.25 15.28
N THR A 138 7.55 -0.95 15.34
CA THR A 138 7.81 -1.98 16.34
C THR A 138 7.68 -1.42 17.75
N SER A 139 8.35 -0.32 18.07
CA SER A 139 8.31 0.29 19.40
C SER A 139 6.93 0.88 19.73
N GLN A 140 6.23 1.40 18.74
CA GLN A 140 4.87 1.92 18.91
C GLN A 140 3.87 0.78 19.21
N ILE A 141 3.98 -0.35 18.51
CA ILE A 141 3.15 -1.54 18.73
C ILE A 141 3.37 -2.11 20.14
N ILE A 142 4.63 -2.21 20.61
CA ILE A 142 4.94 -2.66 21.96
C ILE A 142 4.25 -1.77 23.00
N LYS A 143 4.34 -0.45 22.85
CA LYS A 143 3.67 0.51 23.76
C LYS A 143 2.14 0.36 23.75
N LEU A 144 1.55 0.05 22.59
CA LEU A 144 0.10 -0.22 22.51
C LEU A 144 -0.27 -1.50 23.27
N GLU A 145 0.54 -2.55 23.17
CA GLU A 145 0.31 -3.79 23.93
C GLU A 145 0.44 -3.57 25.43
N GLU A 146 1.45 -2.83 25.87
CA GLU A 146 1.61 -2.44 27.29
C GLU A 146 0.39 -1.66 27.79
N LYS A 147 -0.09 -0.69 27.01
CA LYS A 147 -1.24 0.16 27.35
C LYS A 147 -2.56 -0.59 27.40
N HIS A 148 -2.83 -1.45 26.40
CA HIS A 148 -4.13 -2.11 26.20
C HIS A 148 -4.16 -3.58 26.63
N GLY A 149 -3.01 -4.15 27.03
CA GLY A 149 -2.85 -5.56 27.41
C GLY A 149 -2.66 -6.52 26.22
N SER A 150 -3.12 -6.16 25.03
CA SER A 150 -2.83 -6.86 23.76
C SER A 150 -3.21 -6.02 22.56
N LEU A 151 -2.65 -6.33 21.38
CA LEU A 151 -3.07 -5.70 20.11
C LEU A 151 -4.53 -6.02 19.75
N GLU A 152 -4.99 -7.22 20.08
CA GLU A 152 -6.39 -7.61 19.84
C GLU A 152 -7.34 -6.70 20.63
N LYS A 153 -7.11 -6.52 21.93
CA LYS A 153 -7.87 -5.59 22.77
C LYS A 153 -7.80 -4.15 22.27
N TYR A 154 -6.63 -3.73 21.77
CA TYR A 154 -6.51 -2.41 21.14
C TYR A 154 -7.41 -2.31 19.90
N PHE A 155 -7.37 -3.28 18.96
CA PHE A 155 -8.20 -3.25 17.75
C PHE A 155 -9.69 -3.33 18.06
N ASP A 156 -10.08 -4.02 19.12
CA ASP A 156 -11.47 -4.09 19.57
C ASP A 156 -11.97 -2.72 20.04
N ASN A 157 -11.15 -1.98 20.78
CA ASN A 157 -11.56 -0.74 21.45
C ASN A 157 -11.23 0.54 20.69
N VAL A 158 -10.38 0.46 19.64
CA VAL A 158 -9.95 1.67 18.93
C VAL A 158 -11.08 2.31 18.15
N THR A 159 -11.15 3.64 18.19
CA THR A 159 -12.00 4.43 17.29
C THR A 159 -11.40 4.45 15.89
N ILE A 160 -12.19 4.16 14.88
CA ILE A 160 -11.77 4.15 13.48
C ILE A 160 -12.08 5.51 12.85
N LYS A 161 -11.04 6.22 12.41
CA LYS A 161 -11.16 7.45 11.61
C LYS A 161 -10.69 7.18 10.18
N CYS A 162 -11.62 6.87 9.31
CA CYS A 162 -11.31 6.48 7.94
C CYS A 162 -10.68 7.63 7.15
N LYS A 163 -9.40 7.47 6.78
CA LYS A 163 -8.62 8.46 6.00
C LYS A 163 -9.24 8.70 4.63
N VAL A 164 -9.66 7.62 3.97
CA VAL A 164 -10.23 7.66 2.62
C VAL A 164 -11.56 8.40 2.58
N ALA A 165 -12.40 8.23 3.61
CA ALA A 165 -13.64 8.99 3.74
C ALA A 165 -13.36 10.48 3.98
N ALA A 166 -12.37 10.81 4.82
CA ALA A 166 -11.95 12.19 5.06
C ALA A 166 -11.39 12.87 3.79
N GLU A 167 -10.63 12.13 2.99
CA GLU A 167 -10.03 12.59 1.73
C GLU A 167 -11.02 12.55 0.55
N LYS A 168 -12.23 12.00 0.73
CA LYS A 168 -13.22 11.77 -0.34
C LYS A 168 -12.61 11.00 -1.52
N SER A 169 -11.79 10.00 -1.22
CA SER A 169 -11.11 9.17 -2.20
C SER A 169 -11.66 7.75 -2.24
N MET A 170 -11.30 6.98 -3.25
CA MET A 170 -11.68 5.57 -3.42
C MET A 170 -10.57 4.81 -4.11
N TYR A 171 -10.62 3.50 -4.04
CA TYR A 171 -9.71 2.62 -4.74
C TYR A 171 -10.42 1.96 -5.92
N LEU A 172 -9.85 2.09 -7.12
CA LEU A 172 -10.28 1.36 -8.32
C LEU A 172 -9.27 0.24 -8.60
N SER A 173 -9.74 -1.01 -8.59
CA SER A 173 -8.89 -2.15 -8.90
C SER A 173 -8.64 -2.27 -10.41
N ALA A 174 -7.61 -3.07 -10.79
CA ALA A 174 -7.34 -3.37 -12.19
C ALA A 174 -8.49 -4.17 -12.87
N GLU A 175 -9.34 -4.82 -12.08
CA GLU A 175 -10.53 -5.54 -12.55
C GLU A 175 -11.72 -4.60 -12.81
N GLY A 176 -11.67 -3.37 -12.33
CA GLY A 176 -12.74 -2.38 -12.42
C GLY A 176 -13.62 -2.28 -11.18
N LEU A 177 -13.24 -2.93 -10.06
CA LEU A 177 -14.00 -2.87 -8.82
C LEU A 177 -13.70 -1.59 -8.04
N ILE A 178 -14.73 -0.88 -7.61
CA ILE A 178 -14.60 0.21 -6.65
C ILE A 178 -14.63 -0.35 -5.24
N LEU A 179 -13.60 -0.04 -4.46
CA LEU A 179 -13.44 -0.45 -3.07
C LEU A 179 -13.07 0.77 -2.22
N PRO A 180 -13.31 0.75 -0.90
CA PRO A 180 -13.03 1.91 -0.07
C PRO A 180 -11.58 2.35 -0.13
N CYS A 181 -10.63 1.42 -0.03
CA CYS A 181 -9.20 1.73 -0.03
C CYS A 181 -8.35 0.52 -0.47
N CYS A 182 -7.07 0.77 -0.74
CA CYS A 182 -6.11 -0.27 -1.12
C CYS A 182 -5.88 -1.33 -0.02
N TRP A 183 -6.04 -1.01 1.26
CA TRP A 183 -5.89 -1.97 2.36
C TRP A 183 -7.07 -2.95 2.42
N VAL A 184 -8.30 -2.44 2.24
CA VAL A 184 -9.51 -3.28 2.08
C VAL A 184 -9.37 -4.15 0.84
N ALA A 185 -8.96 -3.59 -0.30
CA ALA A 185 -8.69 -4.34 -1.51
C ALA A 185 -7.64 -5.45 -1.28
N GLY A 186 -6.52 -5.10 -0.64
CA GLY A 186 -5.46 -6.06 -0.30
C GLY A 186 -5.93 -7.20 0.61
N SER A 187 -6.87 -6.93 1.52
CA SER A 187 -7.50 -7.96 2.35
C SER A 187 -8.47 -8.81 1.55
N MET A 188 -9.22 -8.19 0.62
CA MET A 188 -10.16 -8.90 -0.25
C MET A 188 -9.45 -9.90 -1.17
N TYR A 189 -8.30 -9.54 -1.74
CA TYR A 189 -7.56 -10.45 -2.61
C TYR A 189 -6.96 -11.68 -1.88
N LYS A 190 -6.80 -11.62 -0.56
CA LYS A 190 -6.36 -12.77 0.24
C LYS A 190 -7.43 -13.85 0.38
N TRP A 191 -8.71 -13.51 0.35
CA TRP A 191 -9.81 -14.49 0.51
C TRP A 191 -9.90 -15.47 -0.64
N TRP A 192 -9.36 -15.15 -1.80
CA TRP A 192 -9.26 -16.12 -2.91
C TRP A 192 -8.40 -17.33 -2.55
N GLN A 193 -7.56 -17.20 -1.52
CA GLN A 193 -6.79 -18.29 -0.95
C GLN A 193 -7.54 -19.02 0.17
N LYS A 194 -8.44 -18.35 0.89
CA LYS A 194 -9.25 -18.85 2.01
C LYS A 194 -10.63 -18.18 2.05
N PRO A 195 -11.58 -18.59 1.18
CA PRO A 195 -12.94 -18.04 1.19
C PRO A 195 -13.61 -18.27 2.56
N GLY A 196 -14.25 -17.26 3.12
CA GLY A 196 -15.05 -17.35 4.34
C GLY A 196 -14.37 -16.90 5.64
N GLU A 197 -13.04 -16.61 5.63
CA GLU A 197 -12.33 -16.13 6.81
C GLU A 197 -12.09 -14.61 6.82
N ASN A 198 -12.71 -13.85 5.94
CA ASN A 198 -12.39 -12.44 5.74
C ASN A 198 -13.60 -11.53 5.97
N GLN A 199 -13.56 -10.73 7.04
CA GLN A 199 -14.62 -9.77 7.40
C GLN A 199 -14.98 -8.78 6.27
N VAL A 200 -14.02 -8.39 5.45
CA VAL A 200 -14.26 -7.51 4.29
C VAL A 200 -15.14 -8.22 3.26
N TRP A 201 -14.87 -9.50 3.03
CA TRP A 201 -15.66 -10.30 2.11
C TRP A 201 -17.08 -10.53 2.61
N GLU A 202 -17.27 -10.77 3.90
CA GLU A 202 -18.60 -10.93 4.50
C GLU A 202 -19.44 -9.67 4.32
N LEU A 203 -18.85 -8.48 4.53
CA LEU A 203 -19.52 -7.20 4.28
C LEU A 203 -19.87 -7.01 2.81
N LEU A 204 -18.99 -7.38 1.89
CA LEU A 204 -19.24 -7.31 0.45
C LEU A 204 -20.36 -8.26 0.03
N GLN A 205 -20.37 -9.49 0.54
CA GLN A 205 -21.42 -10.47 0.26
C GLN A 205 -22.78 -10.01 0.77
N ALA A 206 -22.83 -9.47 1.98
CA ALA A 206 -24.05 -8.90 2.56
C ALA A 206 -24.60 -7.70 1.77
N SER A 207 -23.78 -7.09 0.91
CA SER A 207 -24.13 -5.92 0.10
C SER A 207 -24.39 -6.26 -1.38
N GLY A 208 -24.54 -7.54 -1.72
CA GLY A 208 -24.86 -8.01 -3.07
C GLY A 208 -23.71 -8.72 -3.80
N GLY A 209 -22.59 -8.96 -3.12
CA GLY A 209 -21.43 -9.68 -3.68
C GLY A 209 -20.52 -8.82 -4.52
N LYS A 210 -19.52 -9.45 -5.14
CA LYS A 210 -18.46 -8.77 -5.89
C LYS A 210 -18.99 -7.97 -7.09
N ASP A 211 -19.99 -8.49 -7.76
CA ASP A 211 -20.44 -7.96 -9.05
C ASP A 211 -21.04 -6.55 -8.95
N VAL A 212 -21.70 -6.25 -7.84
CA VAL A 212 -22.31 -4.91 -7.63
C VAL A 212 -21.27 -3.80 -7.46
N PHE A 213 -20.00 -4.15 -7.29
CA PHE A 213 -18.88 -3.20 -7.16
C PHE A 213 -18.15 -2.95 -8.49
N ASP A 214 -18.55 -3.59 -9.60
CA ASP A 214 -17.94 -3.40 -10.92
C ASP A 214 -18.41 -2.09 -11.56
N ALA A 215 -17.49 -1.10 -11.56
CA ALA A 215 -17.74 0.21 -12.15
C ALA A 215 -17.93 0.18 -13.67
N LYS A 216 -17.42 -0.83 -14.36
CA LYS A 216 -17.59 -0.99 -15.82
C LYS A 216 -19.03 -1.36 -16.16
N THR A 217 -19.66 -2.16 -15.30
CA THR A 217 -21.03 -2.61 -15.47
C THR A 217 -22.05 -1.60 -14.93
N HIS A 218 -21.82 -1.05 -13.75
CA HIS A 218 -22.80 -0.23 -13.04
C HIS A 218 -22.52 1.27 -13.05
N GLY A 219 -21.28 1.67 -13.40
CA GLY A 219 -20.83 3.05 -13.29
C GLY A 219 -20.47 3.44 -11.85
N VAL A 220 -19.59 4.44 -11.74
CA VAL A 220 -19.03 4.90 -10.45
C VAL A 220 -20.12 5.34 -9.47
N LYS A 221 -21.08 6.13 -9.95
CA LYS A 221 -22.14 6.72 -9.09
C LYS A 221 -23.03 5.63 -8.46
N ALA A 222 -23.44 4.63 -9.23
CA ALA A 222 -24.28 3.55 -8.74
C ALA A 222 -23.53 2.69 -7.71
N VAL A 223 -22.27 2.36 -7.97
CA VAL A 223 -21.44 1.60 -7.02
C VAL A 223 -21.26 2.36 -5.70
N LEU A 224 -20.92 3.65 -5.74
CA LEU A 224 -20.75 4.45 -4.53
C LEU A 224 -22.06 4.68 -3.76
N GLY A 225 -23.20 4.58 -4.44
CA GLY A 225 -24.55 4.61 -3.83
C GLY A 225 -24.98 3.29 -3.17
N ASN A 226 -24.19 2.21 -3.32
CA ASN A 226 -24.50 0.93 -2.70
C ASN A 226 -24.46 1.04 -1.17
N GLU A 227 -25.34 0.29 -0.50
CA GLU A 227 -25.48 0.24 0.97
C GLU A 227 -24.14 -0.08 1.68
N TYR A 228 -23.23 -0.78 1.02
CA TYR A 228 -21.88 -1.01 1.53
C TYR A 228 -21.16 0.28 1.91
N PHE A 229 -21.18 1.30 1.02
CA PHE A 229 -20.50 2.57 1.25
C PHE A 229 -21.30 3.54 2.11
N THR A 230 -22.63 3.53 1.97
CA THR A 230 -23.50 4.52 2.61
C THR A 230 -23.93 4.14 4.02
N GLY A 231 -23.81 2.86 4.40
CA GLY A 231 -24.25 2.33 5.69
C GLY A 231 -23.30 1.27 6.25
N ARG A 232 -23.32 0.04 5.72
CA ARG A 232 -22.72 -1.16 6.35
C ARG A 232 -21.27 -1.03 6.75
N LEU A 233 -20.42 -0.42 5.92
CA LEU A 233 -19.00 -0.22 6.25
C LEU A 233 -18.86 0.74 7.43
N VAL A 234 -19.58 1.85 7.42
CA VAL A 234 -19.51 2.87 8.49
C VAL A 234 -20.05 2.30 9.79
N GLU A 235 -21.21 1.63 9.76
CA GLU A 235 -21.81 0.97 10.92
C GLU A 235 -20.91 -0.13 11.49
N SER A 236 -20.10 -0.79 10.65
CA SER A 236 -19.17 -1.82 11.11
C SER A 236 -18.05 -1.28 11.98
N TRP A 237 -17.71 0.01 11.86
CA TRP A 237 -16.67 0.64 12.71
C TRP A 237 -17.10 0.80 14.15
N ASP A 238 -18.42 0.91 14.40
CA ASP A 238 -19.02 1.07 15.74
C ASP A 238 -19.34 -0.27 16.41
N LYS A 239 -19.05 -1.41 15.76
CA LYS A 239 -19.19 -2.71 16.39
C LYS A 239 -18.29 -2.82 17.62
N ALA A 240 -18.79 -3.52 18.65
CA ALA A 240 -18.12 -3.60 19.96
C ALA A 240 -16.69 -4.19 19.89
N ASN A 241 -16.46 -5.13 18.99
CA ASN A 241 -15.13 -5.74 18.80
C ASN A 241 -14.99 -6.38 17.42
N THR A 242 -13.81 -6.88 17.14
CA THR A 242 -13.47 -7.50 15.84
C THR A 242 -14.19 -8.82 15.59
N HIS A 243 -14.55 -9.57 16.63
CA HIS A 243 -15.33 -10.81 16.51
C HIS A 243 -16.82 -10.54 16.20
N LEU A 244 -17.32 -9.37 16.57
CA LEU A 244 -18.69 -8.93 16.28
C LEU A 244 -18.82 -8.11 14.99
N GLY A 245 -17.75 -8.06 14.18
CA GLY A 245 -17.79 -7.48 12.84
C GLY A 245 -17.08 -6.14 12.67
N LYS A 246 -16.35 -5.60 13.69
CA LYS A 246 -15.46 -4.45 13.49
C LYS A 246 -14.31 -4.88 12.56
N PRO A 247 -14.08 -4.21 11.42
CA PRO A 247 -13.08 -4.67 10.46
C PRO A 247 -11.65 -4.47 11.00
N ILE A 248 -10.92 -5.57 11.22
CA ILE A 248 -9.53 -5.54 11.69
C ILE A 248 -8.65 -4.67 10.80
N VAL A 249 -8.82 -4.73 9.48
CA VAL A 249 -8.03 -3.93 8.54
C VAL A 249 -8.24 -2.42 8.77
N CYS A 250 -9.46 -1.99 9.10
CA CYS A 250 -9.76 -0.58 9.41
C CYS A 250 -9.16 -0.18 10.76
N ALA A 251 -9.30 -1.01 11.79
CA ALA A 251 -8.70 -0.78 13.10
C ALA A 251 -7.17 -0.66 13.03
N GLN A 252 -6.52 -1.52 12.22
CA GLN A 252 -5.06 -1.52 12.01
C GLN A 252 -4.54 -0.30 11.24
N LYS A 253 -5.32 0.24 10.30
CA LYS A 253 -4.85 1.26 9.34
C LYS A 253 -5.41 2.65 9.60
N CYS A 254 -6.53 2.73 10.29
CA CYS A 254 -7.27 3.96 10.54
C CYS A 254 -7.67 4.13 12.00
N GLY A 255 -7.07 3.36 12.92
CA GLY A 255 -7.23 3.56 14.36
C GLY A 255 -6.54 4.85 14.84
N GLU A 256 -7.13 5.54 15.82
CA GLU A 256 -6.67 6.86 16.23
C GLU A 256 -5.27 6.89 16.88
N GLU A 257 -4.91 5.84 17.63
CA GLU A 257 -3.66 5.86 18.41
C GLU A 257 -2.42 5.39 17.62
N PHE A 258 -2.62 4.63 16.53
CA PHE A 258 -1.52 4.07 15.76
C PHE A 258 -1.81 4.07 14.28
N ASP A 259 -0.90 4.65 13.53
CA ASP A 259 -0.92 4.67 12.08
C ASP A 259 0.32 3.99 11.50
N ALA A 260 0.18 2.69 11.18
CA ALA A 260 1.26 1.90 10.57
C ALA A 260 1.72 2.46 9.20
N PHE A 261 0.86 3.22 8.51
CA PHE A 261 1.24 3.88 7.26
C PHE A 261 2.11 5.10 7.54
N LYS A 262 1.70 5.96 8.50
CA LYS A 262 2.46 7.14 8.89
C LYS A 262 3.84 6.78 9.44
N ALA A 263 3.95 5.69 10.20
CA ALA A 263 5.21 5.20 10.75
C ALA A 263 6.29 4.85 9.68
N GLN A 264 5.94 4.81 8.40
CA GLN A 264 6.91 4.66 7.30
C GLN A 264 7.65 5.96 6.97
N PHE A 265 7.14 7.09 7.44
CA PHE A 265 7.68 8.43 7.14
C PHE A 265 8.27 9.12 8.37
N ASP A 266 7.91 8.65 9.58
CA ASP A 266 8.45 9.15 10.86
C ASP A 266 9.84 8.50 11.14
#